data_01d9554404cc618060a1e301fa418960
#
_entry.id   01d9554404cc618060a1e301fa418960
#
_cell.length_a   1.000
_cell.length_b   1.000
_cell.length_c   1.000
_cell.angle_alpha   90.00
_cell.angle_beta   90.00
_cell.angle_gamma   90.00
#
_symmetry.space_group_name_H-M   'P 1'
#
loop_
_entity.id
_entity.type
_entity.pdbx_description
1 polymer ?
#
loop_
_entity_poly.entity_id
_entity_poly.type
_entity_poly.pdbx_seq_one_letter_code
_entity_poly.pdbx_strand_id
1 'polypeptide(L)'
;MIYDFRVYTFKPGGINTYMKAVEEFSIPIRAKYGVKLAGWYYSDIGELNQVVHIWGYRDHAHLEEAKAQVAKDPDWTGKYLPAVAGLLESQKTYLMLSPDFAPVPA
;
A
#
# COMPACT_ATOMS: atom_id res chain seq x y z
N MET A 1 11.00 11.65 6.37
CA MET A 1 10.03 10.69 5.79
C MET A 1 10.75 9.59 5.05
N ILE A 2 10.27 8.40 5.19
CA ILE A 2 10.67 7.27 4.34
C ILE A 2 9.43 6.78 3.59
N TYR A 3 9.65 6.18 2.43
CA TYR A 3 8.58 5.75 1.55
C TYR A 3 8.72 4.26 1.22
N ASP A 4 7.63 3.55 1.42
CA ASP A 4 7.53 2.13 1.10
C ASP A 4 6.87 2.01 -0.29
N PHE A 5 7.71 1.75 -1.31
CA PHE A 5 7.26 1.54 -2.68
C PHE A 5 6.93 0.08 -2.86
N ARG A 6 5.71 -0.20 -3.28
CA ARG A 6 5.24 -1.56 -3.51
C ARG A 6 4.84 -1.73 -4.97
N VAL A 7 5.38 -2.76 -5.59
CA VAL A 7 5.03 -3.14 -6.97
C VAL A 7 4.38 -4.51 -6.92
N TYR A 8 3.09 -4.54 -7.18
CA TYR A 8 2.28 -5.75 -7.10
C TYR A 8 1.78 -6.15 -8.48
N THR A 9 1.85 -7.45 -8.78
CA THR A 9 1.22 -8.02 -9.97
C THR A 9 0.05 -8.90 -9.53
N PHE A 10 -1.09 -8.71 -10.20
CA PHE A 10 -2.34 -9.37 -9.86
C PHE A 10 -2.74 -10.39 -10.92
N LYS A 11 -3.55 -11.34 -10.51
CA LYS A 11 -4.26 -12.20 -11.44
C LYS A 11 -5.20 -11.36 -12.28
N PRO A 12 -5.47 -11.75 -13.55
CA PRO A 12 -6.42 -11.01 -14.39
C PRO A 12 -7.75 -10.78 -13.67
N GLY A 13 -8.21 -9.53 -13.72
CA GLY A 13 -9.45 -9.12 -13.06
C GLY A 13 -9.31 -8.76 -11.58
N GLY A 14 -8.14 -8.96 -10.97
CA GLY A 14 -7.94 -8.73 -9.54
C GLY A 14 -7.75 -7.27 -9.14
N ILE A 15 -7.27 -6.42 -10.05
CA ILE A 15 -6.92 -5.03 -9.72
C ILE A 15 -8.11 -4.24 -9.18
N ASN A 16 -9.25 -4.30 -9.84
CA ASN A 16 -10.42 -3.52 -9.43
C ASN A 16 -10.93 -3.95 -8.05
N THR A 17 -10.96 -5.24 -7.79
CA THR A 17 -11.32 -5.78 -6.48
C THR A 17 -10.34 -5.31 -5.41
N TYR A 18 -9.05 -5.37 -5.72
CA TYR A 18 -8.00 -4.93 -4.80
C TYR A 18 -8.10 -3.43 -4.49
N MET A 19 -8.21 -2.58 -5.52
CA MET A 19 -8.30 -1.13 -5.33
C MET A 19 -9.53 -0.74 -4.52
N LYS A 20 -10.66 -1.42 -4.74
CA LYS A 20 -11.87 -1.17 -3.96
C LYS A 20 -11.66 -1.49 -2.48
N ALA A 21 -11.02 -2.61 -2.18
CA ALA A 21 -10.71 -2.99 -0.80
C ALA A 21 -9.70 -2.03 -0.15
N VAL A 22 -8.72 -1.55 -0.91
CA VAL A 22 -7.75 -0.56 -0.43
C VAL A 22 -8.44 0.74 -0.06
N GLU A 23 -9.30 1.26 -0.91
CA GLU A 23 -10.02 2.50 -0.65
C GLU A 23 -10.96 2.36 0.56
N GLU A 24 -11.67 1.25 0.65
CA GLU A 24 -12.66 1.04 1.71
C GLU A 24 -12.02 0.71 3.06
N PHE A 25 -10.96 -0.10 3.08
CA PHE A 25 -10.39 -0.63 4.32
C PHE A 25 -8.96 -0.20 4.58
N SER A 26 -8.05 -0.39 3.62
CA SER A 26 -6.62 -0.21 3.85
C SER A 26 -6.26 1.23 4.18
N ILE A 27 -6.73 2.18 3.39
CA ILE A 27 -6.41 3.60 3.59
C ILE A 27 -6.90 4.10 4.95
N PRO A 28 -8.19 3.87 5.34
CA PRO A 28 -8.67 4.31 6.66
C PRO A 28 -7.95 3.61 7.82
N ILE A 29 -7.68 2.32 7.71
CA ILE A 29 -6.99 1.57 8.76
C ILE A 29 -5.57 2.11 8.95
N ARG A 30 -4.81 2.24 7.88
CA ARG A 30 -3.44 2.76 7.94
C ARG A 30 -3.38 4.19 8.47
N ALA A 31 -4.36 5.02 8.12
CA ALA A 31 -4.43 6.40 8.59
C ALA A 31 -4.54 6.49 10.12
N LYS A 32 -5.19 5.53 10.77
CA LYS A 32 -5.27 5.48 12.24
C LYS A 32 -3.90 5.40 12.90
N TYR A 33 -2.93 4.83 12.21
CA TYR A 33 -1.57 4.62 12.72
C TYR A 33 -0.56 5.57 12.08
N GLY A 34 -1.04 6.65 11.48
CA GLY A 34 -0.20 7.69 10.92
C GLY A 34 0.45 7.35 9.58
N VAL A 35 0.03 6.29 8.92
CA VAL A 35 0.55 5.90 7.61
C VAL A 35 -0.19 6.66 6.53
N LYS A 36 0.56 7.33 5.65
CA LYS A 36 0.02 8.19 4.61
C LYS A 36 0.15 7.52 3.25
N LEU A 37 -0.93 7.54 2.48
CA LEU A 37 -0.85 7.15 1.07
C LEU A 37 -0.18 8.28 0.28
N ALA A 38 1.01 8.02 -0.24
CA ALA A 38 1.80 9.01 -0.98
C ALA A 38 1.61 8.92 -2.48
N GLY A 39 1.16 7.79 -3.00
CA GLY A 39 0.89 7.63 -4.43
C GLY A 39 0.27 6.28 -4.73
N TRP A 40 -0.50 6.23 -5.82
CA TRP A 40 -1.11 5.02 -6.31
C TRP A 40 -1.23 5.07 -7.82
N TYR A 41 -0.68 4.06 -8.50
CA TYR A 41 -0.67 4.00 -9.96
C TYR A 41 -0.95 2.58 -10.41
N TYR A 42 -1.67 2.41 -11.50
CA TYR A 42 -1.89 1.10 -12.12
C TYR A 42 -1.66 1.17 -13.61
N SER A 43 -1.29 0.03 -14.21
CA SER A 43 -0.90 -0.01 -15.61
C SER A 43 -2.08 0.24 -16.55
N ASP A 44 -1.89 1.18 -17.47
CA ASP A 44 -2.77 1.38 -18.62
C ASP A 44 -2.16 0.70 -19.86
N ILE A 45 -0.91 1.04 -20.16
CA ILE A 45 -0.16 0.48 -21.30
C ILE A 45 1.16 -0.06 -20.75
N GLY A 46 1.59 -1.20 -21.25
CA GLY A 46 2.80 -1.89 -20.83
C GLY A 46 2.46 -3.18 -20.10
N GLU A 47 3.18 -3.49 -19.03
CA GLU A 47 2.89 -4.70 -18.26
C GLU A 47 1.56 -4.57 -17.53
N LEU A 48 0.60 -5.40 -17.92
CA LEU A 48 -0.76 -5.34 -17.38
C LEU A 48 -0.86 -5.97 -16.00
N ASN A 49 -1.99 -5.70 -15.32
CA ASN A 49 -2.30 -6.23 -13.99
C ASN A 49 -1.29 -5.86 -12.91
N GLN A 50 -0.65 -4.69 -13.07
CA GLN A 50 0.37 -4.20 -12.15
C GLN A 50 -0.07 -2.91 -11.49
N VAL A 51 0.22 -2.80 -10.19
CA VAL A 51 -0.02 -1.60 -9.38
C VAL A 51 1.29 -1.18 -8.72
N VAL A 52 1.56 0.11 -8.73
CA VAL A 52 2.63 0.71 -7.93
C VAL A 52 1.97 1.61 -6.91
N HIS A 53 2.20 1.33 -5.62
CA HIS A 53 1.67 2.17 -4.57
C HIS A 53 2.76 2.51 -3.54
N ILE A 54 2.60 3.68 -2.92
CA ILE A 54 3.62 4.28 -2.10
C ILE A 54 3.00 4.70 -0.77
N TRP A 55 3.55 4.21 0.33
CA TRP A 55 3.11 4.53 1.68
C TRP A 55 4.19 5.32 2.41
N GLY A 56 3.81 6.44 3.01
CA GLY A 56 4.73 7.32 3.72
C GLY A 56 4.73 7.05 5.22
N TYR A 57 5.93 6.98 5.79
CA TYR A 57 6.18 6.84 7.22
C TYR A 57 7.13 7.94 7.66
N ARG A 58 7.02 8.37 8.93
CA ARG A 58 7.92 9.41 9.47
C ARG A 58 9.38 8.96 9.48
N ASP A 59 9.61 7.72 9.90
CA ASP A 59 10.93 7.12 10.04
C ASP A 59 10.81 5.59 10.17
N HIS A 60 11.93 4.91 10.35
CA HIS A 60 11.95 3.45 10.48
C HIS A 60 11.25 2.95 11.75
N ALA A 61 11.34 3.69 12.85
CA ALA A 61 10.65 3.32 14.09
C ALA A 61 9.14 3.38 13.90
N HIS A 62 8.64 4.42 13.24
CA HIS A 62 7.22 4.54 12.91
C HIS A 62 6.76 3.40 12.00
N LEU A 63 7.57 3.04 11.01
CA LEU A 63 7.25 1.94 10.10
C LEU A 63 7.06 0.63 10.87
N GLU A 64 7.99 0.28 11.76
CA GLU A 64 7.88 -0.95 12.56
C GLU A 64 6.65 -0.93 13.46
N GLU A 65 6.44 0.17 14.16
CA GLU A 65 5.30 0.33 15.06
C GLU A 65 3.97 0.25 14.32
N ALA A 66 3.83 0.98 13.22
CA ALA A 66 2.60 1.01 12.43
C ALA A 66 2.29 -0.36 11.81
N LYS A 67 3.29 -1.06 11.29
CA LYS A 67 3.07 -2.42 10.75
C LYS A 67 2.55 -3.37 11.82
N ALA A 68 3.09 -3.30 13.03
CA ALA A 68 2.62 -4.13 14.14
C ALA A 68 1.19 -3.79 14.54
N GLN A 69 0.85 -2.50 14.60
CA GLN A 69 -0.49 -2.04 14.96
C GLN A 69 -1.53 -2.40 13.90
N VAL A 70 -1.21 -2.21 12.63
CA VAL A 70 -2.08 -2.58 11.50
C VAL A 70 -2.35 -4.08 11.51
N ALA A 71 -1.33 -4.89 11.72
CA ALA A 71 -1.48 -6.35 11.75
C ALA A 71 -2.43 -6.84 12.84
N LYS A 72 -2.60 -6.07 13.92
CA LYS A 72 -3.50 -6.39 15.04
C LYS A 72 -4.87 -5.73 14.92
N ASP A 73 -5.06 -4.84 13.95
CA ASP A 73 -6.33 -4.14 13.79
C ASP A 73 -7.42 -5.13 13.39
N PRO A 74 -8.57 -5.18 14.11
CA PRO A 74 -9.63 -6.15 13.79
C PRO A 74 -10.21 -6.00 12.39
N ASP A 75 -10.27 -4.79 11.86
CA ASP A 75 -10.77 -4.56 10.51
C ASP A 75 -9.77 -5.01 9.44
N TRP A 76 -8.47 -4.97 9.76
CA TRP A 76 -7.44 -5.50 8.87
C TRP A 76 -7.57 -7.00 8.72
N THR A 77 -7.61 -7.72 9.83
CA THR A 77 -7.68 -9.18 9.82
C THR A 77 -9.05 -9.71 9.45
N GLY A 78 -10.12 -9.02 9.83
CA GLY A 78 -11.50 -9.48 9.65
C GLY A 78 -12.18 -9.00 8.37
N LYS A 79 -11.73 -7.88 7.79
CA LYS A 79 -12.37 -7.28 6.60
C LYS A 79 -11.42 -7.17 5.42
N TYR A 80 -10.26 -6.53 5.60
CA TYR A 80 -9.36 -6.27 4.49
C TYR A 80 -8.68 -7.54 3.95
N LEU A 81 -8.03 -8.31 4.80
CA LEU A 81 -7.32 -9.51 4.36
C LEU A 81 -8.21 -10.51 3.64
N PRO A 82 -9.44 -10.81 4.13
CA PRO A 82 -10.35 -11.67 3.38
C PRO A 82 -10.76 -11.10 2.02
N ALA A 83 -10.93 -9.78 1.93
CA ALA A 83 -11.35 -9.13 0.69
C ALA A 83 -10.30 -9.21 -0.42
N VAL A 84 -9.02 -9.31 -0.07
CA VAL A 84 -7.92 -9.33 -1.06
C VAL A 84 -7.24 -10.69 -1.19
N ALA A 85 -7.73 -11.69 -0.48
CA ALA A 85 -7.13 -13.02 -0.49
C ALA A 85 -7.10 -13.60 -1.90
N GLY A 86 -5.94 -14.16 -2.30
CA GLY A 86 -5.78 -14.85 -3.56
C GLY A 86 -5.67 -13.97 -4.81
N LEU A 87 -5.64 -12.65 -4.69
CA LEU A 87 -5.59 -11.74 -5.84
C LEU A 87 -4.16 -11.52 -6.38
N LEU A 88 -3.14 -11.64 -5.54
CA LEU A 88 -1.76 -11.36 -5.90
C LEU A 88 -1.08 -12.55 -6.56
N GLU A 89 -0.28 -12.28 -7.60
CA GLU A 89 0.67 -13.23 -8.15
C GLU A 89 2.08 -12.98 -7.62
N SER A 90 2.49 -11.71 -7.55
CA SER A 90 3.80 -11.34 -7.02
C SER A 90 3.76 -9.97 -6.37
N GLN A 91 4.72 -9.73 -5.48
CA GLN A 91 4.88 -8.44 -4.83
C GLN A 91 6.35 -8.14 -4.59
N LYS A 92 6.70 -6.86 -4.78
CA LYS A 92 8.03 -6.33 -4.49
C LYS A 92 7.88 -5.11 -3.60
N THR A 93 8.83 -4.92 -2.69
CA THR A 93 8.82 -3.80 -1.76
C THR A 93 10.20 -3.15 -1.71
N TYR A 94 10.23 -1.82 -1.77
CA TYR A 94 11.44 -1.04 -1.68
C TYR A 94 11.25 0.09 -0.68
N LEU A 95 12.13 0.21 0.31
CA LEU A 95 12.18 1.40 1.16
C LEU A 95 13.08 2.43 0.50
N MET A 96 12.55 3.63 0.30
CA MET A 96 13.23 4.69 -0.45
C MET A 96 13.20 6.00 0.30
N LEU A 97 14.21 6.82 0.04
CA LEU A 97 14.31 8.19 0.53
C LEU A 97 14.07 9.14 -0.64
N SER A 98 13.48 10.30 -0.34
CA SER A 98 13.28 11.36 -1.32
C SER A 98 14.29 12.48 -1.04
N PRO A 99 15.03 12.97 -2.05
CA PRO A 99 15.92 14.09 -1.86
C PRO A 99 15.14 15.40 -1.66
N ASP A 100 15.78 16.38 -1.05
CA ASP A 100 15.13 17.65 -0.70
C ASP A 100 14.55 18.40 -1.93
N PHE A 101 15.17 18.23 -3.10
CA PHE A 101 14.71 18.92 -4.30
C PHE A 101 13.47 18.26 -4.95
N ALA A 102 13.11 17.06 -4.55
CA ALA A 102 11.98 16.35 -5.16
C ALA A 102 10.64 16.83 -4.58
N PRO A 103 9.56 16.86 -5.40
CA PRO A 103 8.23 17.18 -4.90
C PRO A 103 7.80 16.14 -3.85
N VAL A 104 7.18 16.61 -2.77
CA VAL A 104 6.65 15.74 -1.72
C VAL A 104 5.14 15.69 -1.87
N PRO A 105 4.51 14.52 -1.78
CA PRO A 105 3.06 14.42 -1.77
C PRO A 105 2.47 15.21 -0.60
N ALA A 106 1.43 15.98 -0.89
CA ALA A 106 0.77 16.82 0.10
C ALA A 106 0.06 16.00 1.19
#